data_90c87dc7f2011130d8a2a489afa9b9ee
#
_entry.id   90c87dc7f2011130d8a2a489afa9b9ee
#
_cell.length_a   1.000
_cell.length_b   1.000
_cell.length_c   1.000
_cell.angle_alpha   90.00
_cell.angle_beta   90.00
_cell.angle_gamma   90.00
#
_symmetry.space_group_name_H-M   'P 1'
#
loop_
_entity.id
_entity.type
_entity.pdbx_description
1 polymer ?
#
loop_
_entity_poly.entity_id
_entity_poly.type
_entity_poly.pdbx_seq_one_letter_code
_entity_poly.pdbx_strand_id
1 'polypeptide(L)'
;FTLLAHLVTVGTVLMDLSEDDINCIGIRDFVVRRNPRGKVVTIIIREKYLFDELDPDAQDAYLKVFPNTQPETEVKLYTWAAYNGRTKKYQVDKWVDDILLPKEFSGSYTETSMPYRVLTWQLPAKQHYGVGRCEDYANDLATFEGLAEALNDGAALATVFRWLANPGGITRPEEITSTPNGGILPGSKDDLSLLYANIGQQLATVSAISQEVQRRIGQGFLLNSAVTRDAERVTAEEIRLQAIELESSLGGTYSRIAVDMQQPLAHWALKTAEVDIKGTKVEPRVITGLDALSRNADRERMMMFLSDVAMLDNIQPDTRLKLRETNIISDMAAGAGVERGKYVASKEEIEAAQQQRQQMALNQQAEAAAIDAAATNVTKGNE
;
A
#
# COMPACT_ATOMS: atom_id res chain seq x y z
N PHE A 1 -1.53 -6.36 8.04
CA PHE A 1 -0.06 -6.29 8.13
C PHE A 1 0.62 -7.54 7.54
N THR A 2 0.19 -8.76 7.91
CA THR A 2 0.75 -10.05 7.46
C THR A 2 0.80 -10.17 5.93
N LEU A 3 -0.27 -9.79 5.22
CA LEU A 3 -0.30 -9.77 3.75
C LEU A 3 0.83 -8.92 3.15
N LEU A 4 1.05 -7.72 3.69
CA LEU A 4 2.10 -6.81 3.20
C LEU A 4 3.49 -7.36 3.52
N ALA A 5 3.68 -7.99 4.69
CA ALA A 5 4.93 -8.64 5.05
C ALA A 5 5.28 -9.75 4.04
N HIS A 6 4.33 -10.63 3.71
CA HIS A 6 4.53 -11.67 2.69
C HIS A 6 4.81 -11.11 1.30
N LEU A 7 4.13 -10.01 0.92
CA LEU A 7 4.38 -9.36 -0.37
C LEU A 7 5.82 -8.82 -0.48
N VAL A 8 6.31 -8.15 0.57
CA VAL A 8 7.66 -7.59 0.59
C VAL A 8 8.72 -8.69 0.63
N THR A 9 8.49 -9.77 1.39
CA THR A 9 9.48 -10.85 1.58
C THR A 9 9.49 -11.82 0.42
N VAL A 10 8.34 -12.40 0.09
CA VAL A 10 8.22 -13.55 -0.85
C VAL A 10 7.64 -13.12 -2.20
N GLY A 11 7.02 -11.94 -2.26
CA GLY A 11 6.47 -11.39 -3.48
C GLY A 11 5.11 -11.92 -3.89
N THR A 12 4.57 -12.95 -3.21
CA THR A 12 3.26 -13.53 -3.53
C THR A 12 2.57 -13.99 -2.26
N VAL A 13 1.29 -13.69 -2.16
CA VAL A 13 0.43 -14.11 -1.05
C VAL A 13 -0.99 -14.27 -1.56
N LEU A 14 -1.77 -15.15 -0.96
CA LEU A 14 -3.17 -15.30 -1.23
C LEU A 14 -3.98 -14.68 -0.09
N MET A 15 -4.93 -13.84 -0.44
CA MET A 15 -5.94 -13.26 0.45
C MET A 15 -7.24 -14.00 0.24
N ASP A 16 -7.76 -14.59 1.29
CA ASP A 16 -9.05 -15.27 1.32
C ASP A 16 -10.11 -14.37 1.98
N LEU A 17 -11.19 -14.14 1.26
CA LEU A 17 -12.36 -13.33 1.63
C LEU A 17 -13.64 -14.18 1.56
N SER A 18 -13.53 -15.50 1.69
CA SER A 18 -14.68 -16.42 1.58
C SER A 18 -15.59 -16.37 2.80
N GLU A 19 -15.02 -16.09 3.97
CA GLU A 19 -15.69 -16.01 5.26
C GLU A 19 -15.78 -14.56 5.75
N ASP A 20 -16.32 -14.39 6.94
CA ASP A 20 -16.49 -13.07 7.57
C ASP A 20 -15.15 -12.48 8.04
N ASP A 21 -14.11 -13.30 8.19
CA ASP A 21 -12.77 -12.89 8.50
C ASP A 21 -11.85 -12.95 7.28
N ILE A 22 -10.83 -12.07 7.27
CA ILE A 22 -9.84 -12.02 6.23
C ILE A 22 -8.69 -12.97 6.58
N ASN A 23 -8.53 -14.04 5.81
CA ASN A 23 -7.44 -14.97 6.00
C ASN A 23 -6.28 -14.68 5.03
N CYS A 24 -5.04 -14.92 5.52
CA CYS A 24 -3.79 -14.72 4.79
C CYS A 24 -3.08 -16.06 4.61
N ILE A 25 -3.07 -16.57 3.38
CA ILE A 25 -2.48 -17.86 3.04
C ILE A 25 -1.10 -17.64 2.40
N GLY A 26 -0.07 -18.20 3.03
CA GLY A 26 1.31 -18.11 2.59
C GLY A 26 1.60 -18.97 1.36
N ILE A 27 2.69 -18.67 0.65
CA ILE A 27 3.07 -19.35 -0.61
C ILE A 27 3.29 -20.86 -0.48
N ARG A 28 3.50 -21.39 0.74
CA ARG A 28 3.68 -22.82 1.01
C ARG A 28 2.38 -23.62 0.96
N ASP A 29 1.25 -22.92 1.11
CA ASP A 29 -0.06 -23.54 1.29
C ASP A 29 -1.01 -23.29 0.13
N PHE A 30 -0.52 -22.67 -0.96
CA PHE A 30 -1.28 -22.57 -2.21
C PHE A 30 -0.40 -22.67 -3.45
N VAL A 31 -1.02 -23.05 -4.55
CA VAL A 31 -0.43 -23.07 -5.89
C VAL A 31 -1.27 -22.21 -6.82
N VAL A 32 -0.61 -21.40 -7.63
CA VAL A 32 -1.28 -20.57 -8.63
C VAL A 32 -0.76 -20.85 -10.03
N ARG A 33 -1.65 -20.87 -11.00
CA ARG A 33 -1.32 -20.90 -12.42
C ARG A 33 -1.91 -19.69 -13.12
N ARG A 34 -1.07 -19.00 -13.89
CA ARG A 34 -1.46 -17.84 -14.70
C ARG A 34 -1.34 -18.15 -16.18
N ASN A 35 -2.14 -17.44 -16.98
CA ASN A 35 -1.97 -17.47 -18.43
C ASN A 35 -0.80 -16.55 -18.86
N PRO A 36 -0.35 -16.56 -20.13
CA PRO A 36 0.73 -15.71 -20.62
C PRO A 36 0.50 -14.20 -20.47
N ARG A 37 -0.75 -13.78 -20.24
CA ARG A 37 -1.13 -12.38 -19.99
C ARG A 37 -1.14 -12.02 -18.50
N GLY A 38 -0.72 -12.93 -17.62
CA GLY A 38 -0.67 -12.73 -16.18
C GLY A 38 -1.97 -12.99 -15.42
N LYS A 39 -3.09 -13.29 -16.11
CA LYS A 39 -4.36 -13.57 -15.45
C LYS A 39 -4.31 -14.92 -14.73
N VAL A 40 -4.80 -14.96 -13.49
CA VAL A 40 -4.95 -16.20 -12.72
C VAL A 40 -5.98 -17.10 -13.39
N VAL A 41 -5.57 -18.35 -13.66
CA VAL A 41 -6.43 -19.37 -14.29
C VAL A 41 -6.82 -20.46 -13.31
N THR A 42 -5.90 -20.84 -12.42
CA THR A 42 -6.15 -21.89 -11.44
C THR A 42 -5.50 -21.52 -10.12
N ILE A 43 -6.19 -21.75 -9.04
CA ILE A 43 -5.67 -21.68 -7.67
C ILE A 43 -5.99 -23.00 -7.00
N ILE A 44 -5.05 -23.55 -6.24
CA ILE A 44 -5.28 -24.67 -5.34
C ILE A 44 -4.74 -24.25 -3.99
N ILE A 45 -5.59 -24.28 -2.97
CA ILE A 45 -5.24 -23.97 -1.58
C ILE A 45 -5.23 -25.29 -0.82
N ARG A 46 -4.30 -25.46 0.10
CA ARG A 46 -4.20 -26.60 1.01
C ARG A 46 -4.18 -26.08 2.44
N GLU A 47 -5.16 -26.44 3.20
CA GLU A 47 -5.27 -26.12 4.62
C GLU A 47 -5.30 -27.42 5.43
N LYS A 48 -4.76 -27.39 6.63
CA LYS A 48 -4.73 -28.51 7.55
C LYS A 48 -5.68 -28.24 8.69
N TYR A 49 -6.58 -29.16 8.91
CA TYR A 49 -7.58 -29.12 9.97
C TYR A 49 -7.50 -30.41 10.78
N LEU A 50 -7.95 -30.35 12.03
CA LEU A 50 -8.37 -31.56 12.72
C LEU A 50 -9.76 -31.93 12.22
N PHE A 51 -10.08 -33.21 12.24
CA PHE A 51 -11.36 -33.67 11.67
C PHE A 51 -12.57 -33.04 12.36
N ASP A 52 -12.49 -32.79 13.67
CA ASP A 52 -13.53 -32.14 14.47
C ASP A 52 -13.69 -30.63 14.21
N GLU A 53 -12.69 -30.00 13.60
CA GLU A 53 -12.73 -28.59 13.20
C GLU A 53 -13.42 -28.36 11.83
N LEU A 54 -13.70 -29.45 11.09
CA LEU A 54 -14.39 -29.34 9.81
C LEU A 54 -15.88 -29.01 10.03
N ASP A 55 -16.45 -28.38 8.99
CA ASP A 55 -17.89 -28.20 8.89
C ASP A 55 -18.64 -29.55 9.04
N PRO A 56 -19.76 -29.62 9.78
CA PRO A 56 -20.50 -30.87 9.99
C PRO A 56 -20.86 -31.62 8.72
N ASP A 57 -21.25 -30.91 7.66
CA ASP A 57 -21.62 -31.53 6.38
C ASP A 57 -20.38 -32.12 5.66
N ALA A 58 -19.20 -31.51 5.88
CA ALA A 58 -17.93 -32.04 5.40
C ALA A 58 -17.49 -33.27 6.20
N GLN A 59 -17.69 -33.26 7.54
CA GLN A 59 -17.46 -34.42 8.39
C GLN A 59 -18.33 -35.60 7.98
N ASP A 60 -19.63 -35.37 7.74
CA ASP A 60 -20.56 -36.41 7.29
C ASP A 60 -20.18 -37.00 5.93
N ALA A 61 -19.70 -36.18 5.02
CA ALA A 61 -19.20 -36.62 3.73
C ALA A 61 -17.94 -37.48 3.87
N TYR A 62 -17.05 -37.11 4.79
CA TYR A 62 -15.80 -37.84 5.08
C TYR A 62 -16.07 -39.18 5.75
N LEU A 63 -16.95 -39.22 6.76
CA LEU A 63 -17.31 -40.43 7.50
C LEU A 63 -17.99 -41.51 6.64
N LYS A 64 -18.66 -41.13 5.55
CA LYS A 64 -19.21 -42.11 4.58
C LYS A 64 -18.13 -42.97 3.94
N VAL A 65 -16.90 -42.46 3.81
CA VAL A 65 -15.76 -43.18 3.21
C VAL A 65 -14.85 -43.75 4.32
N PHE A 66 -14.66 -43.01 5.41
CA PHE A 66 -13.79 -43.37 6.52
C PHE A 66 -14.56 -43.38 7.86
N PRO A 67 -15.37 -44.40 8.14
CA PRO A 67 -16.31 -44.41 9.28
C PRO A 67 -15.63 -44.39 10.67
N ASN A 68 -14.36 -44.77 10.75
CA ASN A 68 -13.63 -44.91 12.01
C ASN A 68 -12.64 -43.75 12.27
N THR A 69 -12.86 -42.60 11.64
CA THR A 69 -11.99 -41.42 11.83
C THR A 69 -12.14 -40.87 13.25
N GLN A 70 -11.01 -40.61 13.90
CA GLN A 70 -10.99 -40.00 15.21
C GLN A 70 -11.05 -38.45 15.10
N PRO A 71 -11.63 -37.75 16.09
CA PRO A 71 -11.75 -36.30 16.06
C PRO A 71 -10.40 -35.56 15.87
N GLU A 72 -9.35 -36.09 16.45
CA GLU A 72 -7.99 -35.54 16.40
C GLU A 72 -7.20 -35.90 15.12
N THR A 73 -7.84 -36.57 14.14
CA THR A 73 -7.17 -36.93 12.89
C THR A 73 -6.88 -35.69 12.04
N GLU A 74 -5.61 -35.45 11.70
CA GLU A 74 -5.23 -34.39 10.76
C GLU A 74 -5.73 -34.74 9.36
N VAL A 75 -6.54 -33.85 8.78
CA VAL A 75 -7.07 -33.93 7.43
C VAL A 75 -6.68 -32.71 6.61
N LYS A 76 -6.65 -32.82 5.31
CA LYS A 76 -6.28 -31.72 4.41
C LYS A 76 -7.48 -31.28 3.62
N LEU A 77 -7.88 -30.04 3.81
CA LEU A 77 -8.87 -29.37 2.99
C LEU A 77 -8.18 -28.73 1.78
N TYR A 78 -8.61 -29.14 0.59
CA TYR A 78 -8.16 -28.55 -0.67
C TYR A 78 -9.28 -27.74 -1.29
N THR A 79 -9.00 -26.47 -1.56
CA THR A 79 -9.90 -25.58 -2.31
C THR A 79 -9.33 -25.40 -3.72
N TRP A 80 -10.04 -25.88 -4.72
CA TRP A 80 -9.67 -25.72 -6.12
C TRP A 80 -10.54 -24.68 -6.79
N ALA A 81 -9.93 -23.68 -7.36
CA ALA A 81 -10.61 -22.64 -8.12
C ALA A 81 -10.05 -22.57 -9.54
N ALA A 82 -10.89 -22.73 -10.54
CA ALA A 82 -10.47 -22.70 -11.93
C ALA A 82 -11.34 -21.78 -12.78
N TYR A 83 -10.69 -20.98 -13.64
CA TYR A 83 -11.35 -20.08 -14.57
C TYR A 83 -11.88 -20.84 -15.78
N ASN A 84 -13.19 -20.75 -16.01
CA ASN A 84 -13.82 -21.29 -17.20
C ASN A 84 -13.97 -20.19 -18.27
N GLY A 85 -13.20 -20.30 -19.34
CA GLY A 85 -13.20 -19.31 -20.44
C GLY A 85 -14.51 -19.20 -21.20
N ARG A 86 -15.39 -20.23 -21.17
CA ARG A 86 -16.70 -20.21 -21.85
C ARG A 86 -17.71 -19.40 -21.05
N THR A 87 -17.77 -19.62 -19.72
CA THR A 87 -18.71 -18.94 -18.82
C THR A 87 -18.18 -17.62 -18.29
N LYS A 88 -16.87 -17.35 -18.46
CA LYS A 88 -16.14 -16.22 -17.90
C LYS A 88 -16.25 -16.14 -16.36
N LYS A 89 -16.37 -17.29 -15.70
CA LYS A 89 -16.50 -17.43 -14.25
C LYS A 89 -15.45 -18.38 -13.71
N TYR A 90 -15.14 -18.23 -12.44
CA TYR A 90 -14.35 -19.20 -11.68
C TYR A 90 -15.31 -20.24 -11.09
N GLN A 91 -14.98 -21.51 -11.28
CA GLN A 91 -15.61 -22.62 -10.57
C GLN A 91 -14.73 -22.95 -9.38
N VAL A 92 -15.34 -23.06 -8.20
CA VAL A 92 -14.67 -23.43 -6.95
C VAL A 92 -15.28 -24.71 -6.45
N ASP A 93 -14.44 -25.69 -6.16
CA ASP A 93 -14.81 -26.97 -5.56
C ASP A 93 -13.86 -27.25 -4.38
N LYS A 94 -14.35 -27.92 -3.34
CA LYS A 94 -13.58 -28.28 -2.16
C LYS A 94 -13.48 -29.80 -1.99
N TRP A 95 -12.32 -30.25 -1.54
CA TRP A 95 -12.04 -31.66 -1.20
C TRP A 95 -11.46 -31.76 0.20
N VAL A 96 -11.83 -32.83 0.91
CA VAL A 96 -11.11 -33.23 2.12
C VAL A 96 -10.32 -34.47 1.76
N ASP A 97 -9.00 -34.39 1.80
CA ASP A 97 -8.06 -35.35 1.21
C ASP A 97 -8.46 -35.67 -0.25
N ASP A 98 -8.90 -36.89 -0.54
CA ASP A 98 -9.31 -37.30 -1.89
C ASP A 98 -10.86 -37.30 -2.08
N ILE A 99 -11.62 -36.82 -1.11
CA ILE A 99 -13.09 -36.83 -1.12
C ILE A 99 -13.62 -35.48 -1.58
N LEU A 100 -14.33 -35.47 -2.71
CA LEU A 100 -15.05 -34.27 -3.16
C LEU A 100 -16.22 -33.98 -2.21
N LEU A 101 -16.27 -32.77 -1.67
CA LEU A 101 -17.34 -32.33 -0.82
C LEU A 101 -18.65 -32.08 -1.59
N PRO A 102 -19.82 -32.09 -0.93
CA PRO A 102 -21.12 -31.81 -1.54
C PRO A 102 -21.16 -30.46 -2.26
N LYS A 103 -22.14 -30.28 -3.15
CA LYS A 103 -22.30 -29.07 -3.97
C LYS A 103 -22.46 -27.77 -3.17
N GLU A 104 -22.83 -27.87 -1.93
CA GLU A 104 -22.95 -26.74 -0.98
C GLU A 104 -21.61 -26.06 -0.74
N PHE A 105 -20.52 -26.81 -0.84
CA PHE A 105 -19.16 -26.31 -0.77
C PHE A 105 -18.58 -25.82 -2.11
N SER A 106 -19.35 -25.98 -3.20
CA SER A 106 -18.97 -25.53 -4.54
C SER A 106 -19.57 -24.17 -4.85
N GLY A 107 -18.83 -23.35 -5.58
CA GLY A 107 -19.27 -22.00 -5.94
C GLY A 107 -18.90 -21.61 -7.36
N SER A 108 -19.65 -20.66 -7.93
CA SER A 108 -19.34 -20.06 -9.22
C SER A 108 -19.30 -18.54 -9.11
N TYR A 109 -18.12 -17.95 -9.33
CA TYR A 109 -17.83 -16.55 -9.06
C TYR A 109 -17.40 -15.81 -10.32
N THR A 110 -17.80 -14.56 -10.44
CA THR A 110 -17.22 -13.64 -11.45
C THR A 110 -15.82 -13.21 -11.02
N GLU A 111 -15.05 -12.60 -11.90
CA GLU A 111 -13.72 -12.10 -11.59
C GLU A 111 -13.75 -11.08 -10.43
N THR A 112 -14.80 -10.27 -10.34
CA THR A 112 -14.95 -9.25 -9.29
C THR A 112 -15.40 -9.84 -7.96
N SER A 113 -16.23 -10.90 -7.97
CA SER A 113 -16.80 -11.53 -6.76
C SER A 113 -16.00 -12.73 -6.25
N MET A 114 -14.88 -13.08 -6.93
CA MET A 114 -14.01 -14.19 -6.51
C MET A 114 -13.42 -13.88 -5.12
N PRO A 115 -13.60 -14.75 -4.12
CA PRO A 115 -13.10 -14.47 -2.78
C PRO A 115 -11.59 -14.69 -2.64
N TYR A 116 -11.00 -15.58 -3.44
CA TYR A 116 -9.59 -15.92 -3.38
C TYR A 116 -8.76 -14.98 -4.27
N ARG A 117 -7.95 -14.10 -3.68
CA ARG A 117 -7.15 -13.08 -4.38
C ARG A 117 -5.67 -13.36 -4.25
N VAL A 118 -5.00 -13.64 -5.37
CA VAL A 118 -3.56 -13.82 -5.41
C VAL A 118 -2.89 -12.48 -5.66
N LEU A 119 -2.31 -11.91 -4.61
CA LEU A 119 -1.59 -10.66 -4.62
C LEU A 119 -0.13 -10.90 -5.01
N THR A 120 0.45 -10.00 -5.78
CA THR A 120 1.87 -10.06 -6.17
C THR A 120 2.52 -8.70 -6.02
N TRP A 121 3.75 -8.68 -5.50
CA TRP A 121 4.55 -7.46 -5.42
C TRP A 121 4.99 -7.04 -6.82
N GLN A 122 5.82 -7.83 -7.46
CA GLN A 122 6.24 -7.63 -8.85
C GLN A 122 6.07 -8.97 -9.58
N LEU A 123 5.29 -8.98 -10.66
CA LEU A 123 5.06 -10.17 -11.45
C LEU A 123 5.93 -10.12 -12.71
N PRO A 124 6.99 -10.94 -12.81
CA PRO A 124 7.77 -11.05 -14.03
C PRO A 124 6.94 -11.64 -15.17
N ALA A 125 7.26 -11.26 -16.40
CA ALA A 125 6.54 -11.75 -17.58
C ALA A 125 6.56 -13.29 -17.65
N LYS A 126 5.40 -13.89 -17.90
CA LYS A 126 5.19 -15.34 -18.05
C LYS A 126 5.46 -16.17 -16.77
N GLN A 127 5.65 -15.54 -15.62
CA GLN A 127 5.77 -16.24 -14.34
C GLN A 127 4.41 -16.41 -13.67
N HIS A 128 4.33 -17.40 -12.79
CA HIS A 128 3.13 -17.68 -12.00
C HIS A 128 3.14 -16.97 -10.65
N TYR A 129 4.33 -16.76 -10.12
CA TYR A 129 4.58 -16.12 -8.82
C TYR A 129 5.30 -14.78 -9.02
N GLY A 130 5.06 -13.87 -8.12
CA GLY A 130 5.75 -12.59 -8.07
C GLY A 130 7.08 -12.71 -7.34
N VAL A 131 7.92 -11.71 -7.53
CA VAL A 131 9.21 -11.52 -6.85
C VAL A 131 9.03 -10.50 -5.76
N GLY A 132 9.56 -10.78 -4.56
CA GLY A 132 9.51 -9.87 -3.41
C GLY A 132 10.69 -8.90 -3.41
N ARG A 133 10.54 -7.84 -2.63
CA ARG A 133 11.63 -6.85 -2.49
C ARG A 133 12.88 -7.46 -1.85
N CYS A 134 12.71 -8.39 -0.90
CA CYS A 134 13.84 -9.10 -0.29
C CYS A 134 14.61 -9.95 -1.30
N GLU A 135 13.95 -10.53 -2.30
CA GLU A 135 14.60 -11.31 -3.36
C GLU A 135 15.45 -10.42 -4.27
N ASP A 136 14.99 -9.21 -4.62
CA ASP A 136 15.74 -8.22 -5.39
C ASP A 136 17.05 -7.82 -4.69
N TYR A 137 17.04 -7.76 -3.35
CA TYR A 137 18.18 -7.36 -2.51
C TYR A 137 18.85 -8.55 -1.80
N ALA A 138 18.58 -9.79 -2.20
CA ALA A 138 19.10 -10.98 -1.52
C ALA A 138 20.63 -11.00 -1.41
N ASN A 139 21.33 -10.59 -2.45
CA ASN A 139 22.80 -10.52 -2.46
C ASN A 139 23.32 -9.43 -1.51
N ASP A 140 22.65 -8.28 -1.46
CA ASP A 140 23.05 -7.18 -0.57
C ASP A 140 22.78 -7.56 0.89
N LEU A 141 21.67 -8.23 1.18
CA LEU A 141 21.34 -8.74 2.51
C LEU A 141 22.36 -9.79 2.97
N ALA A 142 22.71 -10.75 2.11
CA ALA A 142 23.74 -11.75 2.42
C ALA A 142 25.14 -11.10 2.63
N THR A 143 25.47 -10.09 1.83
CA THR A 143 26.73 -9.34 2.00
C THR A 143 26.72 -8.60 3.33
N PHE A 144 25.61 -7.96 3.71
CA PHE A 144 25.49 -7.25 4.98
C PHE A 144 25.62 -8.19 6.18
N GLU A 145 24.99 -9.38 6.11
CA GLU A 145 25.11 -10.42 7.12
C GLU A 145 26.56 -10.87 7.30
N GLY A 146 27.28 -11.19 6.22
CA GLY A 146 28.68 -11.59 6.28
C GLY A 146 29.60 -10.48 6.80
N LEU A 147 29.34 -9.21 6.47
CA LEU A 147 30.09 -8.08 7.02
C LEU A 147 29.81 -7.88 8.51
N ALA A 148 28.57 -8.08 8.96
CA ALA A 148 28.20 -7.99 10.37
C ALA A 148 28.86 -9.12 11.18
N GLU A 149 28.90 -10.35 10.67
CA GLU A 149 29.63 -11.47 11.25
C GLU A 149 31.13 -11.16 11.37
N ALA A 150 31.76 -10.70 10.29
CA ALA A 150 33.17 -10.34 10.27
C ALA A 150 33.52 -9.20 11.27
N LEU A 151 32.62 -8.22 11.44
CA LEU A 151 32.78 -7.16 12.44
C LEU A 151 32.71 -7.70 13.86
N ASN A 152 31.76 -8.61 14.16
CA ASN A 152 31.61 -9.25 15.45
C ASN A 152 32.83 -10.11 15.79
N ASP A 153 33.28 -10.93 14.86
CA ASP A 153 34.45 -11.80 15.06
C ASP A 153 35.73 -10.97 15.21
N GLY A 154 35.88 -9.94 14.41
CA GLY A 154 36.99 -9.02 14.51
C GLY A 154 37.00 -8.25 15.84
N ALA A 155 35.84 -7.80 16.31
CA ALA A 155 35.70 -7.15 17.60
C ALA A 155 36.04 -8.12 18.74
N ALA A 156 35.58 -9.37 18.69
CA ALA A 156 35.95 -10.41 19.65
C ALA A 156 37.47 -10.65 19.66
N LEU A 157 38.09 -10.77 18.46
CA LEU A 157 39.51 -10.98 18.35
C LEU A 157 40.32 -9.78 18.88
N ALA A 158 39.82 -8.55 18.66
CA ALA A 158 40.50 -7.31 19.15
C ALA A 158 40.52 -7.23 20.69
N THR A 159 39.61 -7.90 21.38
CA THR A 159 39.60 -7.96 22.85
C THR A 159 40.55 -9.00 23.44
N VAL A 160 41.07 -9.90 22.61
CA VAL A 160 42.05 -10.90 23.03
C VAL A 160 43.44 -10.28 23.04
N PHE A 161 44.00 -10.16 24.20
CA PHE A 161 45.40 -9.72 24.36
C PHE A 161 46.18 -10.72 25.24
N ARG A 162 47.45 -10.82 24.96
CA ARG A 162 48.36 -11.65 25.74
C ARG A 162 49.63 -10.88 26.01
N TRP A 163 50.20 -11.07 27.20
CA TRP A 163 51.49 -10.54 27.54
C TRP A 163 52.57 -11.51 27.10
N LEU A 164 53.54 -11.01 26.38
CA LEU A 164 54.77 -11.74 26.09
C LEU A 164 55.85 -11.24 27.05
N ALA A 165 56.48 -12.15 27.76
CA ALA A 165 57.63 -11.87 28.61
C ALA A 165 58.89 -12.37 27.90
N ASN A 166 59.96 -11.59 27.92
CA ASN A 166 61.27 -12.00 27.41
C ASN A 166 61.87 -13.06 28.33
N PRO A 167 62.13 -14.29 27.85
CA PRO A 167 62.70 -15.36 28.69
C PRO A 167 64.05 -15.01 29.28
N GLY A 168 64.83 -14.13 28.68
CA GLY A 168 66.15 -13.67 29.16
C GLY A 168 66.09 -12.35 29.95
N GLY A 169 64.89 -11.79 30.16
CA GLY A 169 64.70 -10.51 30.85
C GLY A 169 64.85 -10.59 32.35
N ILE A 170 65.04 -9.44 32.97
CA ILE A 170 65.15 -9.30 34.43
C ILE A 170 63.75 -9.24 35.11
N THR A 171 62.72 -8.92 34.34
CA THR A 171 61.35 -8.78 34.85
C THR A 171 60.69 -10.15 34.94
N ARG A 172 60.20 -10.51 36.12
CA ARG A 172 59.49 -11.80 36.37
C ARG A 172 57.99 -11.62 36.22
N PRO A 173 57.30 -12.38 35.34
CA PRO A 173 55.87 -12.28 35.14
C PRO A 173 55.04 -12.52 36.40
N GLU A 174 55.48 -13.40 37.30
CA GLU A 174 54.83 -13.73 38.54
C GLU A 174 54.79 -12.54 39.52
N GLU A 175 55.87 -11.71 39.51
CA GLU A 175 55.94 -10.52 40.36
C GLU A 175 54.97 -9.42 39.86
N ILE A 176 54.74 -9.33 38.56
CA ILE A 176 53.79 -8.37 37.97
C ILE A 176 52.36 -8.73 38.38
N THR A 177 51.99 -10.02 38.31
CA THR A 177 50.62 -10.46 38.62
C THR A 177 50.32 -10.40 40.10
N SER A 178 51.36 -10.48 40.98
CA SER A 178 51.19 -10.44 42.42
C SER A 178 51.30 -9.03 43.02
N THR A 179 51.83 -8.05 42.29
CA THR A 179 52.01 -6.70 42.81
C THR A 179 50.70 -5.87 42.65
N PRO A 180 50.25 -5.23 43.73
CA PRO A 180 49.08 -4.41 43.69
C PRO A 180 49.27 -3.16 42.82
N ASN A 181 48.17 -2.57 42.33
CA ASN A 181 48.19 -1.38 41.54
C ASN A 181 48.91 -0.22 42.24
N GLY A 182 49.91 0.38 41.58
CA GLY A 182 50.80 1.43 42.15
C GLY A 182 52.03 0.89 42.90
N GLY A 183 52.24 -0.41 42.97
CA GLY A 183 53.48 -1.01 43.53
C GLY A 183 54.69 -0.83 42.65
N ILE A 184 55.92 -0.89 43.25
CA ILE A 184 57.22 -0.75 42.56
C ILE A 184 57.77 -2.15 42.32
N LEU A 185 58.11 -2.44 41.06
CA LEU A 185 58.73 -3.69 40.62
C LEU A 185 60.11 -3.45 40.04
N PRO A 186 61.08 -4.28 40.32
CA PRO A 186 62.33 -4.29 39.59
C PRO A 186 62.09 -4.90 38.20
N GLY A 187 62.53 -4.22 37.13
CA GLY A 187 62.35 -4.74 35.79
C GLY A 187 62.72 -3.77 34.68
N SER A 188 62.67 -4.25 33.46
CA SER A 188 62.82 -3.43 32.25
C SER A 188 61.51 -3.35 31.51
N LYS A 189 61.19 -2.16 31.03
CA LYS A 189 59.99 -1.94 30.19
C LYS A 189 60.02 -2.79 28.91
N ASP A 190 61.19 -3.12 28.39
CA ASP A 190 61.37 -3.87 27.15
C ASP A 190 61.21 -5.39 27.34
N ASP A 191 61.13 -5.86 28.58
CA ASP A 191 60.93 -7.28 28.90
C ASP A 191 59.47 -7.74 28.71
N LEU A 192 58.55 -6.79 28.56
CA LEU A 192 57.13 -7.06 28.39
C LEU A 192 56.60 -6.41 27.13
N SER A 193 55.96 -7.19 26.30
CA SER A 193 55.25 -6.72 25.17
C SER A 193 53.85 -7.21 25.12
N LEU A 194 52.90 -6.39 24.68
CA LEU A 194 51.53 -6.76 24.53
C LEU A 194 51.28 -7.36 23.14
N LEU A 195 50.94 -8.63 23.09
CA LEU A 195 50.50 -9.28 21.88
C LEU A 195 48.99 -9.09 21.73
N TYR A 196 48.58 -8.30 20.78
CA TYR A 196 47.18 -8.06 20.41
C TYR A 196 47.01 -8.02 18.91
N ALA A 197 45.82 -8.33 18.42
CA ALA A 197 45.50 -8.20 17.01
C ALA A 197 45.31 -6.71 16.66
N ASN A 198 46.30 -6.11 15.96
CA ASN A 198 46.18 -4.72 15.50
C ASN A 198 45.34 -4.65 14.22
N ILE A 199 44.03 -4.89 14.34
CA ILE A 199 43.07 -4.97 13.23
C ILE A 199 42.12 -3.77 13.18
N GLY A 200 42.39 -2.71 13.94
CA GLY A 200 41.51 -1.54 14.04
C GLY A 200 41.24 -0.86 12.69
N GLN A 201 42.27 -0.73 11.85
CA GLN A 201 42.13 -0.13 10.52
C GLN A 201 41.31 -1.02 9.58
N GLN A 202 41.52 -2.32 9.62
CA GLN A 202 40.74 -3.30 8.84
C GLN A 202 39.27 -3.29 9.26
N LEU A 203 38.98 -3.27 10.57
CA LEU A 203 37.63 -3.17 11.09
C LEU A 203 36.95 -1.85 10.70
N ALA A 204 37.67 -0.74 10.72
CA ALA A 204 37.16 0.54 10.25
C ALA A 204 36.74 0.49 8.77
N THR A 205 37.56 -0.16 7.93
CA THR A 205 37.25 -0.35 6.50
C THR A 205 36.00 -1.23 6.32
N VAL A 206 35.90 -2.36 7.02
CA VAL A 206 34.74 -3.25 6.98
C VAL A 206 33.48 -2.53 7.47
N SER A 207 33.59 -1.74 8.54
CA SER A 207 32.49 -0.92 9.06
C SER A 207 32.00 0.11 8.02
N ALA A 208 32.91 0.78 7.31
CA ALA A 208 32.54 1.74 6.26
C ALA A 208 31.80 1.06 5.09
N ILE A 209 32.27 -0.13 4.67
CA ILE A 209 31.61 -0.92 3.63
C ILE A 209 30.22 -1.38 4.12
N SER A 210 30.13 -1.86 5.37
CA SER A 210 28.87 -2.28 5.97
C SER A 210 27.84 -1.15 6.00
N GLN A 211 28.24 0.06 6.38
CA GLN A 211 27.38 1.25 6.37
C GLN A 211 26.90 1.61 4.96
N GLU A 212 27.76 1.48 3.94
CA GLU A 212 27.37 1.74 2.55
C GLU A 212 26.36 0.70 2.04
N VAL A 213 26.56 -0.60 2.35
CA VAL A 213 25.59 -1.65 2.02
C VAL A 213 24.28 -1.42 2.77
N GLN A 214 24.33 -1.08 4.06
CA GLN A 214 23.16 -0.74 4.86
C GLN A 214 22.39 0.45 4.26
N ARG A 215 23.09 1.50 3.83
CA ARG A 215 22.49 2.67 3.17
C ARG A 215 21.78 2.27 1.87
N ARG A 216 22.42 1.43 1.04
CA ARG A 216 21.84 0.93 -0.21
C ARG A 216 20.60 0.07 0.01
N ILE A 217 20.63 -0.83 1.00
CA ILE A 217 19.46 -1.60 1.43
C ILE A 217 18.36 -0.65 1.92
N GLY A 218 18.70 0.30 2.79
CA GLY A 218 17.77 1.29 3.32
C GLY A 218 17.07 2.09 2.21
N GLN A 219 17.80 2.54 1.21
CA GLN A 219 17.23 3.19 0.03
C GLN A 219 16.33 2.25 -0.76
N GLY A 220 16.74 0.99 -0.95
CA GLY A 220 15.95 -0.01 -1.63
C GLY A 220 14.61 -0.32 -0.93
N PHE A 221 14.58 -0.31 0.38
CA PHE A 221 13.37 -0.50 1.19
C PHE A 221 12.67 0.81 1.55
N LEU A 222 13.10 1.94 0.98
CA LEU A 222 12.51 3.26 1.16
C LEU A 222 12.54 3.77 2.61
N LEU A 223 13.42 3.23 3.44
CA LEU A 223 13.53 3.63 4.85
C LEU A 223 13.94 5.11 4.99
N ASN A 224 14.78 5.61 4.09
CA ASN A 224 15.26 6.99 4.14
C ASN A 224 14.25 8.01 3.57
N SER A 225 13.32 7.58 2.73
CA SER A 225 12.25 8.45 2.24
C SER A 225 11.16 8.67 3.28
N ALA A 226 11.04 7.75 4.25
CA ALA A 226 10.14 7.88 5.39
C ALA A 226 10.75 8.72 6.54
N VAL A 227 12.06 8.93 6.56
CA VAL A 227 12.71 9.89 7.47
C VAL A 227 12.51 11.29 6.88
N THR A 228 11.30 11.79 7.01
CA THR A 228 11.06 13.23 6.95
C THR A 228 12.12 13.89 7.82
N ARG A 229 12.96 14.75 7.24
CA ARG A 229 13.75 15.69 8.05
C ARG A 229 12.79 16.27 9.07
N ASP A 230 13.18 16.22 10.31
CA ASP A 230 12.50 16.88 11.43
C ASP A 230 12.63 18.40 11.23
N ALA A 231 12.13 18.87 10.09
CA ALA A 231 12.12 20.25 9.68
C ALA A 231 10.71 20.78 9.93
N GLU A 232 10.60 21.69 10.88
CA GLU A 232 9.38 22.36 11.33
C GLU A 232 8.52 22.99 10.22
N ARG A 233 8.90 22.86 8.93
CA ARG A 233 8.19 23.42 7.77
C ARG A 233 8.35 22.55 6.53
N VAL A 234 7.73 21.38 6.50
CA VAL A 234 7.57 20.62 5.25
C VAL A 234 6.38 21.21 4.51
N THR A 235 6.59 21.69 3.28
CA THR A 235 5.51 22.23 2.45
C THR A 235 4.67 21.08 1.86
N ALA A 236 3.38 21.32 1.61
CA ALA A 236 2.49 20.35 0.97
C ALA A 236 3.05 19.88 -0.39
N GLU A 237 3.79 20.73 -1.11
CA GLU A 237 4.44 20.41 -2.38
C GLU A 237 5.62 19.45 -2.20
N GLU A 238 6.39 19.58 -1.13
CA GLU A 238 7.49 18.65 -0.83
C GLU A 238 6.97 17.24 -0.50
N ILE A 239 5.88 17.14 0.28
CA ILE A 239 5.19 15.87 0.54
C ILE A 239 4.67 15.25 -0.77
N ARG A 240 4.14 16.07 -1.69
CA ARG A 240 3.66 15.61 -2.99
C ARG A 240 4.78 15.08 -3.87
N LEU A 241 5.90 15.79 -3.94
CA LEU A 241 7.08 15.36 -4.70
C LEU A 241 7.65 14.04 -4.15
N GLN A 242 7.75 13.91 -2.82
CA GLN A 242 8.16 12.66 -2.16
C GLN A 242 7.21 11.50 -2.47
N ALA A 243 5.91 11.73 -2.48
CA ALA A 243 4.93 10.71 -2.83
C ALA A 243 5.04 10.26 -4.29
N ILE A 244 5.27 11.19 -5.23
CA ILE A 244 5.50 10.89 -6.65
C ILE A 244 6.81 10.11 -6.84
N GLU A 245 7.88 10.51 -6.15
CA GLU A 245 9.17 9.81 -6.19
C GLU A 245 9.03 8.39 -5.63
N LEU A 246 8.30 8.22 -4.53
CA LEU A 246 7.97 6.93 -3.93
C LEU A 246 7.23 6.02 -4.93
N GLU A 247 6.20 6.53 -5.59
CA GLU A 247 5.44 5.76 -6.58
C GLU A 247 6.29 5.38 -7.79
N SER A 248 7.10 6.32 -8.28
CA SER A 248 8.06 6.07 -9.37
C SER A 248 9.06 4.98 -8.99
N SER A 249 9.57 5.00 -7.77
CA SER A 249 10.54 4.02 -7.26
C SER A 249 9.92 2.64 -7.02
N LEU A 250 8.62 2.57 -6.69
CA LEU A 250 7.86 1.32 -6.54
C LEU A 250 7.40 0.73 -7.89
N GLY A 251 7.62 1.44 -9.02
CA GLY A 251 7.34 0.91 -10.36
C GLY A 251 5.87 0.51 -10.61
N GLY A 252 4.92 1.24 -10.06
CA GLY A 252 3.49 0.97 -10.19
C GLY A 252 2.97 -0.17 -9.29
N THR A 253 3.80 -0.72 -8.40
CA THR A 253 3.41 -1.75 -7.43
C THR A 253 2.30 -1.24 -6.52
N TYR A 254 2.37 0.03 -6.10
CA TYR A 254 1.36 0.67 -5.27
C TYR A 254 -0.01 0.69 -5.95
N SER A 255 -0.08 1.11 -7.21
CA SER A 255 -1.32 1.13 -7.99
C SER A 255 -1.89 -0.28 -8.19
N ARG A 256 -1.04 -1.30 -8.34
CA ARG A 256 -1.46 -2.69 -8.43
C ARG A 256 -2.06 -3.19 -7.12
N ILE A 257 -1.40 -2.94 -5.99
CA ILE A 257 -1.92 -3.30 -4.66
C ILE A 257 -3.28 -2.63 -4.42
N ALA A 258 -3.44 -1.38 -4.86
CA ALA A 258 -4.72 -0.68 -4.76
C ALA A 258 -5.85 -1.41 -5.51
N VAL A 259 -5.60 -1.89 -6.72
CA VAL A 259 -6.59 -2.61 -7.53
C VAL A 259 -6.79 -4.05 -7.04
N ASP A 260 -5.70 -4.77 -6.76
CA ASP A 260 -5.75 -6.21 -6.47
C ASP A 260 -6.14 -6.49 -5.01
N MET A 261 -5.87 -5.58 -4.07
CA MET A 261 -6.15 -5.74 -2.64
C MET A 261 -7.26 -4.82 -2.15
N GLN A 262 -7.11 -3.50 -2.35
CA GLN A 262 -8.04 -2.55 -1.71
C GLN A 262 -9.45 -2.60 -2.31
N GLN A 263 -9.58 -2.77 -3.63
CA GLN A 263 -10.91 -2.91 -4.25
C GLN A 263 -11.66 -4.15 -3.79
N PRO A 264 -11.07 -5.38 -3.80
CA PRO A 264 -11.72 -6.56 -3.25
C PRO A 264 -12.08 -6.43 -1.77
N LEU A 265 -11.21 -5.83 -0.96
CA LEU A 265 -11.48 -5.56 0.45
C LEU A 265 -12.66 -4.62 0.64
N ALA A 266 -12.76 -3.56 -0.16
CA ALA A 266 -13.89 -2.63 -0.10
C ALA A 266 -15.21 -3.33 -0.47
N HIS A 267 -15.19 -4.17 -1.51
CA HIS A 267 -16.38 -4.96 -1.89
C HIS A 267 -16.77 -5.99 -0.82
N TRP A 268 -15.79 -6.65 -0.22
CA TRP A 268 -16.00 -7.58 0.89
C TRP A 268 -16.61 -6.85 2.10
N ALA A 269 -16.04 -5.72 2.50
CA ALA A 269 -16.54 -4.92 3.63
C ALA A 269 -17.98 -4.43 3.41
N LEU A 270 -18.31 -4.01 2.18
CA LEU A 270 -19.68 -3.61 1.83
C LEU A 270 -20.66 -4.80 1.88
N LYS A 271 -20.22 -5.99 1.47
CA LYS A 271 -21.02 -7.21 1.54
C LYS A 271 -21.27 -7.62 3.00
N THR A 272 -20.22 -7.61 3.83
CA THR A 272 -20.29 -7.98 5.26
C THR A 272 -21.14 -6.97 6.06
N ALA A 273 -21.08 -5.67 5.68
CA ALA A 273 -21.93 -4.63 6.27
C ALA A 273 -23.38 -4.64 5.74
N GLU A 274 -23.77 -5.61 4.91
CA GLU A 274 -25.09 -5.74 4.29
C GLU A 274 -25.59 -4.48 3.55
N VAL A 275 -24.65 -3.65 3.07
CA VAL A 275 -24.98 -2.45 2.30
C VAL A 275 -25.36 -2.87 0.88
N ASP A 276 -26.66 -2.90 0.58
CA ASP A 276 -27.14 -3.21 -0.77
C ASP A 276 -26.94 -2.02 -1.72
N ILE A 277 -25.92 -2.15 -2.57
CA ILE A 277 -25.62 -1.17 -3.63
C ILE A 277 -26.35 -1.54 -4.94
N LYS A 278 -26.96 -2.73 -5.02
CA LYS A 278 -27.69 -3.18 -6.20
C LYS A 278 -28.91 -2.30 -6.44
N GLY A 279 -28.88 -1.56 -7.55
CA GLY A 279 -29.98 -0.66 -7.94
C GLY A 279 -29.72 0.81 -7.69
N THR A 280 -28.66 1.19 -6.99
CA THR A 280 -28.21 2.58 -6.91
C THR A 280 -27.22 2.87 -8.04
N LYS A 281 -27.26 4.10 -8.59
CA LYS A 281 -26.27 4.57 -9.58
C LYS A 281 -24.89 4.86 -8.94
N VAL A 282 -24.63 4.31 -7.76
CA VAL A 282 -23.41 4.57 -6.99
C VAL A 282 -22.44 3.42 -7.22
N GLU A 283 -21.33 3.70 -7.87
CA GLU A 283 -20.21 2.77 -7.97
C GLU A 283 -19.20 3.09 -6.84
N PRO A 284 -18.85 2.12 -5.98
CA PRO A 284 -17.85 2.33 -4.96
C PRO A 284 -16.49 2.55 -5.63
N ARG A 285 -15.91 3.73 -5.39
CA ARG A 285 -14.58 4.07 -5.90
C ARG A 285 -13.59 4.05 -4.74
N VAL A 286 -12.63 3.15 -4.80
CA VAL A 286 -11.52 3.10 -3.83
C VAL A 286 -10.54 4.23 -4.16
N ILE A 287 -10.38 5.15 -3.21
CA ILE A 287 -9.44 6.26 -3.32
C ILE A 287 -8.16 5.85 -2.59
N THR A 288 -7.10 5.66 -3.33
CA THR A 288 -5.79 5.34 -2.78
C THR A 288 -5.08 6.60 -2.27
N GLY A 289 -4.04 6.45 -1.45
CA GLY A 289 -3.33 7.56 -0.84
C GLY A 289 -2.85 8.63 -1.83
N LEU A 290 -2.38 8.23 -3.03
CA LEU A 290 -1.97 9.15 -4.08
C LEU A 290 -3.15 9.86 -4.76
N ASP A 291 -4.24 9.13 -5.02
CA ASP A 291 -5.49 9.74 -5.50
C ASP A 291 -6.07 10.72 -4.47
N ALA A 292 -5.92 10.44 -3.17
CA ALA A 292 -6.34 11.36 -2.12
C ALA A 292 -5.48 12.63 -2.08
N LEU A 293 -4.16 12.51 -2.27
CA LEU A 293 -3.23 13.63 -2.39
C LEU A 293 -3.49 14.45 -3.67
N SER A 294 -3.75 13.76 -4.80
CA SER A 294 -4.14 14.40 -6.05
C SER A 294 -5.45 15.18 -5.91
N ARG A 295 -6.45 14.66 -5.20
CA ARG A 295 -7.72 15.36 -4.94
C ARG A 295 -7.56 16.59 -4.05
N ASN A 296 -6.67 16.56 -3.07
CA ASN A 296 -6.34 17.78 -2.32
C ASN A 296 -5.70 18.83 -3.22
N ALA A 297 -4.79 18.42 -4.10
CA ALA A 297 -4.22 19.33 -5.10
C ALA A 297 -5.28 19.83 -6.12
N ASP A 298 -6.23 18.98 -6.53
CA ASP A 298 -7.36 19.38 -7.37
C ASP A 298 -8.28 20.36 -6.65
N ARG A 299 -8.51 20.17 -5.35
CA ARG A 299 -9.27 21.09 -4.51
C ARG A 299 -8.53 22.44 -4.37
N GLU A 300 -7.24 22.44 -4.13
CA GLU A 300 -6.43 23.66 -4.05
C GLU A 300 -6.43 24.40 -5.40
N ARG A 301 -6.26 23.70 -6.53
CA ARG A 301 -6.38 24.28 -7.87
C ARG A 301 -7.76 24.88 -8.11
N MET A 302 -8.80 24.19 -7.68
CA MET A 302 -10.17 24.71 -7.76
C MET A 302 -10.36 25.95 -6.92
N MET A 303 -9.83 25.97 -5.70
CA MET A 303 -9.90 27.16 -4.82
C MET A 303 -9.12 28.34 -5.39
N MET A 304 -7.93 28.10 -5.98
CA MET A 304 -7.18 29.13 -6.69
C MET A 304 -7.99 29.66 -7.89
N PHE A 305 -8.51 28.75 -8.73
CA PHE A 305 -9.34 29.13 -9.88
C PHE A 305 -10.56 29.97 -9.46
N LEU A 306 -11.28 29.57 -8.41
CA LEU A 306 -12.41 30.36 -7.90
C LEU A 306 -11.99 31.72 -7.34
N SER A 307 -10.83 31.77 -6.69
CA SER A 307 -10.26 33.04 -6.22
C SER A 307 -9.90 33.97 -7.38
N ASP A 308 -9.29 33.43 -8.43
CA ASP A 308 -8.93 34.19 -9.63
C ASP A 308 -10.17 34.70 -10.37
N VAL A 309 -11.21 33.86 -10.49
CA VAL A 309 -12.50 34.26 -11.07
C VAL A 309 -13.18 35.37 -10.22
N ALA A 310 -13.12 35.27 -8.88
CA ALA A 310 -13.66 36.29 -7.99
C ALA A 310 -12.92 37.64 -8.13
N MET A 311 -11.65 37.65 -8.51
CA MET A 311 -10.92 38.90 -8.82
C MET A 311 -11.48 39.64 -10.04
N LEU A 312 -12.13 38.94 -10.97
CA LEU A 312 -12.80 39.57 -12.13
C LEU A 312 -13.95 40.49 -11.71
N ASP A 313 -14.59 40.22 -10.55
CA ASP A 313 -15.67 41.05 -10.01
C ASP A 313 -15.17 42.42 -9.54
N ASN A 314 -13.88 42.53 -9.19
CA ASN A 314 -13.26 43.80 -8.77
C ASN A 314 -12.87 44.70 -9.96
N ILE A 315 -13.06 44.26 -11.21
CA ILE A 315 -12.76 45.05 -12.42
C ILE A 315 -13.89 46.06 -12.64
N GLN A 316 -13.52 47.35 -12.85
CA GLN A 316 -14.51 48.40 -13.13
C GLN A 316 -15.42 48.04 -14.33
N PRO A 317 -16.75 48.30 -14.26
CA PRO A 317 -17.72 47.89 -15.25
C PRO A 317 -17.34 48.31 -16.69
N ASP A 318 -16.81 49.50 -16.88
CA ASP A 318 -16.39 50.01 -18.21
C ASP A 318 -15.19 49.22 -18.82
N THR A 319 -14.33 48.74 -17.96
CA THR A 319 -13.18 47.89 -18.37
C THR A 319 -13.65 46.46 -18.62
N ARG A 320 -14.58 45.96 -17.83
CA ARG A 320 -15.16 44.63 -17.93
C ARG A 320 -15.91 44.42 -19.26
N LEU A 321 -16.60 45.43 -19.74
CA LEU A 321 -17.27 45.43 -21.06
C LEU A 321 -16.33 45.22 -22.23
N LYS A 322 -15.03 45.54 -22.08
CA LYS A 322 -14.01 45.35 -23.12
C LYS A 322 -13.37 43.96 -23.09
N LEU A 323 -13.63 43.16 -22.05
CA LEU A 323 -13.06 41.87 -21.86
C LEU A 323 -14.02 40.75 -22.28
N ARG A 324 -13.47 39.69 -22.86
CA ARG A 324 -14.23 38.46 -23.16
C ARG A 324 -14.16 37.53 -21.96
N GLU A 325 -14.99 37.77 -20.94
CA GLU A 325 -14.98 37.02 -19.66
C GLU A 325 -14.98 35.52 -19.85
N THR A 326 -15.83 35.00 -20.74
CA THR A 326 -15.91 33.55 -21.00
C THR A 326 -14.58 32.95 -21.44
N ASN A 327 -13.80 33.68 -22.25
CA ASN A 327 -12.51 33.23 -22.71
C ASN A 327 -11.47 33.31 -21.55
N ILE A 328 -11.49 34.37 -20.78
CA ILE A 328 -10.60 34.56 -19.61
C ILE A 328 -10.84 33.47 -18.59
N ILE A 329 -12.09 33.20 -18.24
CA ILE A 329 -12.45 32.10 -17.32
C ILE A 329 -12.00 30.75 -17.88
N SER A 330 -12.15 30.54 -19.18
CA SER A 330 -11.68 29.33 -19.84
C SER A 330 -10.17 29.15 -19.80
N ASP A 331 -9.41 30.23 -20.00
CA ASP A 331 -7.95 30.21 -19.98
C ASP A 331 -7.43 30.09 -18.52
N MET A 332 -8.11 30.70 -17.57
CA MET A 332 -7.84 30.51 -16.13
C MET A 332 -8.08 29.05 -15.69
N ALA A 333 -9.17 28.42 -16.13
CA ALA A 333 -9.45 27.02 -15.87
C ALA A 333 -8.36 26.11 -16.46
N ALA A 334 -7.91 26.38 -17.69
CA ALA A 334 -6.84 25.65 -18.34
C ALA A 334 -5.50 25.85 -17.61
N GLY A 335 -5.18 27.08 -17.21
CA GLY A 335 -3.96 27.42 -16.46
C GLY A 335 -3.93 26.77 -15.06
N ALA A 336 -5.07 26.69 -14.39
CA ALA A 336 -5.23 26.01 -13.12
C ALA A 336 -5.29 24.47 -13.24
N GLY A 337 -5.33 23.92 -14.47
CA GLY A 337 -5.47 22.48 -14.69
C GLY A 337 -6.85 21.93 -14.30
N VAL A 338 -7.87 22.77 -14.33
CA VAL A 338 -9.26 22.41 -14.02
C VAL A 338 -9.99 22.01 -15.31
N GLU A 339 -10.75 20.91 -15.27
CA GLU A 339 -11.48 20.38 -16.42
C GLU A 339 -12.61 21.36 -16.84
N ARG A 340 -12.38 22.06 -17.95
CA ARG A 340 -13.26 23.12 -18.45
C ARG A 340 -14.71 22.66 -18.60
N GLY A 341 -14.93 21.51 -19.25
CA GLY A 341 -16.29 21.02 -19.57
C GLY A 341 -17.14 20.66 -18.34
N LYS A 342 -16.50 20.55 -17.16
CA LYS A 342 -17.17 20.20 -15.91
C LYS A 342 -17.58 21.41 -15.08
N TYR A 343 -16.83 22.51 -15.19
CA TYR A 343 -16.96 23.64 -14.25
C TYR A 343 -17.25 24.99 -14.93
N VAL A 344 -17.04 25.07 -16.24
CA VAL A 344 -17.32 26.28 -17.01
C VAL A 344 -18.48 26.00 -17.95
N ALA A 345 -19.59 26.72 -17.78
CA ALA A 345 -20.79 26.54 -18.60
C ALA A 345 -20.51 26.87 -20.07
N SER A 346 -21.12 26.14 -20.99
CA SER A 346 -21.08 26.42 -22.41
C SER A 346 -21.87 27.70 -22.76
N LYS A 347 -21.60 28.26 -23.94
CA LYS A 347 -22.36 29.44 -24.40
C LYS A 347 -23.86 29.20 -24.47
N GLU A 348 -24.25 28.00 -24.88
CA GLU A 348 -25.65 27.58 -24.99
C GLU A 348 -26.35 27.50 -23.64
N GLU A 349 -25.64 26.97 -22.64
CA GLU A 349 -26.14 26.90 -21.26
C GLU A 349 -26.26 28.28 -20.61
N ILE A 350 -25.30 29.18 -20.90
CA ILE A 350 -25.36 30.57 -20.44
C ILE A 350 -26.54 31.32 -21.04
N GLU A 351 -26.75 31.18 -22.37
CA GLU A 351 -27.89 31.81 -23.07
C GLU A 351 -29.21 31.28 -22.57
N ALA A 352 -29.33 29.96 -22.38
CA ALA A 352 -30.53 29.34 -21.81
C ALA A 352 -30.83 29.84 -20.39
N ALA A 353 -29.80 29.92 -19.53
CA ALA A 353 -29.92 30.44 -18.17
C ALA A 353 -30.33 31.95 -18.16
N GLN A 354 -29.80 32.74 -19.07
CA GLN A 354 -30.18 34.17 -19.22
C GLN A 354 -31.63 34.30 -19.65
N GLN A 355 -32.09 33.54 -20.65
CA GLN A 355 -33.48 33.52 -21.07
C GLN A 355 -34.43 33.11 -19.94
N GLN A 356 -34.04 32.08 -19.14
CA GLN A 356 -34.84 31.64 -18.02
C GLN A 356 -34.93 32.72 -16.93
N ARG A 357 -33.83 33.42 -16.63
CA ARG A 357 -33.85 34.56 -15.68
C ARG A 357 -34.72 35.70 -16.15
N GLN A 358 -34.65 36.06 -17.46
CA GLN A 358 -35.52 37.11 -18.04
C GLN A 358 -36.98 36.72 -17.90
N GLN A 359 -37.33 35.47 -18.18
CA GLN A 359 -38.68 34.96 -18.09
C GLN A 359 -39.23 34.97 -16.67
N MET A 360 -38.36 34.56 -15.66
CA MET A 360 -38.72 34.66 -14.26
C MET A 360 -38.91 36.12 -13.79
N ALA A 361 -38.06 37.04 -14.25
CA ALA A 361 -38.21 38.47 -13.93
C ALA A 361 -39.50 39.08 -14.51
N LEU A 362 -39.84 38.71 -15.74
CA LEU A 362 -41.13 39.11 -16.37
C LEU A 362 -42.35 38.54 -15.61
N ASN A 363 -42.27 37.28 -15.19
CA ASN A 363 -43.32 36.66 -14.39
C ASN A 363 -43.51 37.32 -13.01
N GLN A 364 -42.40 37.64 -12.35
CA GLN A 364 -42.42 38.39 -11.07
C GLN A 364 -43.00 39.78 -11.23
N GLN A 365 -42.66 40.49 -12.30
CA GLN A 365 -43.27 41.78 -12.61
C GLN A 365 -44.77 41.69 -12.91
N ALA A 366 -45.18 40.69 -13.66
CA ALA A 366 -46.58 40.41 -13.94
C ALA A 366 -47.38 40.05 -12.65
N GLU A 367 -46.82 39.25 -11.76
CA GLU A 367 -47.42 38.96 -10.47
C GLU A 367 -47.51 40.20 -9.56
N ALA A 368 -46.48 41.00 -9.49
CA ALA A 368 -46.46 42.27 -8.74
C ALA A 368 -47.53 43.25 -9.29
N ALA A 369 -47.62 43.36 -10.64
CA ALA A 369 -48.68 44.20 -11.29
C ALA A 369 -50.09 43.67 -11.02
N ALA A 370 -50.26 42.33 -11.01
CA ALA A 370 -51.56 41.72 -10.71
C ALA A 370 -51.98 41.97 -9.23
N ILE A 371 -51.04 41.91 -8.29
CA ILE A 371 -51.26 42.24 -6.88
C ILE A 371 -51.61 43.70 -6.69
N ASP A 372 -50.94 44.64 -7.40
CA ASP A 372 -51.22 46.05 -7.35
C ASP A 372 -52.57 46.42 -7.95
N ALA A 373 -52.95 45.78 -9.05
CA ALA A 373 -54.26 45.89 -9.70
C ALA A 373 -55.40 45.36 -8.79
N ALA A 374 -55.14 44.21 -8.08
CA ALA A 374 -56.09 43.68 -7.12
C ALA A 374 -56.27 44.60 -5.89
N ALA A 375 -55.16 45.17 -5.38
CA ALA A 375 -55.20 46.12 -4.29
C ALA A 375 -55.97 47.43 -4.66
N THR A 376 -55.78 47.89 -5.92
CA THR A 376 -56.49 49.10 -6.41
C THR A 376 -57.98 48.87 -6.62
N ASN A 377 -58.40 47.63 -6.98
CA ASN A 377 -59.83 47.28 -7.08
C ASN A 377 -60.54 47.09 -5.75
N VAL A 378 -59.78 46.67 -4.70
CA VAL A 378 -60.34 46.56 -3.35
C VAL A 378 -60.55 47.97 -2.73
N THR A 379 -59.73 48.96 -3.02
CA THR A 379 -59.92 50.33 -2.57
C THR A 379 -61.02 51.09 -3.29
N LYS A 380 -61.34 50.75 -4.54
CA LYS A 380 -62.48 51.33 -5.28
C LYS A 380 -63.84 50.71 -5.04
N GLY A 381 -63.87 49.57 -4.35
CA GLY A 381 -65.13 48.88 -3.99
C GLY A 381 -65.67 49.24 -2.61
N ASN A 382 -64.99 50.15 -1.87
CA ASN A 382 -65.40 50.59 -0.53
C ASN A 382 -65.79 52.09 -0.46
N GLU A 383 -65.98 52.74 -1.63
CA GLU A 383 -66.70 53.98 -1.75
C GLU A 383 -68.08 53.69 -2.37
#